data_2a3f12289e57422b06b5094870f59add
#
_entry.id   2a3f12289e57422b06b5094870f59add
#
_cell.length_a   1.000
_cell.length_b   1.000
_cell.length_c   1.000
_cell.angle_alpha   90.00
_cell.angle_beta   90.00
_cell.angle_gamma   90.00
#
_symmetry.space_group_name_H-M   'P 1'
#
loop_
_entity.id
_entity.type
_entity.pdbx_description
1 polymer ?
#
loop_
_entity_poly.entity_id
_entity_poly.type
_entity_poly.pdbx_seq_one_letter_code
_entity_poly.pdbx_strand_id
1 'polypeptide(L)'
;MKSLQTDLLAQARDVLQHIWGYDDFRSQQADIVTRVAGGEDALVLMPTGGGKSLCYQVPALMRPGTAIVISPLISLMQDQVATLLQLGVRAAYLSSSLDAYEARAIESQLLDGSLDLLYMAPERLVTARTLDILQRTPIA
;
A
#
# COMPACT_ATOMS: atom_id res chain seq x y z
N MET A 1 -26.24 -1.25 3.36
CA MET A 1 -25.37 -1.99 2.43
C MET A 1 -24.94 -1.12 1.25
N LYS A 2 -25.90 -0.63 0.44
CA LYS A 2 -25.58 0.31 -0.64
C LYS A 2 -24.93 1.60 -0.11
N SER A 3 -25.36 2.10 1.06
CA SER A 3 -24.81 3.30 1.67
C SER A 3 -23.34 3.13 2.05
N LEU A 4 -22.92 1.95 2.55
CA LEU A 4 -21.51 1.70 2.91
C LEU A 4 -20.61 1.73 1.68
N GLN A 5 -21.01 1.10 0.57
CA GLN A 5 -20.25 1.14 -0.66
C GLN A 5 -20.18 2.54 -1.25
N THR A 6 -21.27 3.30 -1.18
CA THR A 6 -21.29 4.68 -1.63
C THR A 6 -20.34 5.55 -0.80
N ASP A 7 -20.32 5.35 0.52
CA ASP A 7 -19.43 6.08 1.42
C ASP A 7 -17.95 5.72 1.15
N LEU A 8 -17.65 4.45 0.95
CA LEU A 8 -16.29 4.01 0.60
C LEU A 8 -15.85 4.59 -0.74
N LEU A 9 -16.73 4.64 -1.72
CA LEU A 9 -16.40 5.22 -3.02
C LEU A 9 -16.14 6.72 -2.91
N ALA A 10 -16.92 7.45 -2.12
CA ALA A 10 -16.71 8.87 -1.89
C ALA A 10 -15.38 9.13 -1.20
N GLN A 11 -15.05 8.35 -0.17
CA GLN A 11 -13.75 8.44 0.52
C GLN A 11 -12.59 8.11 -0.43
N ALA A 12 -12.76 7.10 -1.26
CA ALA A 12 -11.75 6.69 -2.23
C ALA A 12 -11.49 7.79 -3.25
N ARG A 13 -12.54 8.44 -3.76
CA ARG A 13 -12.41 9.56 -4.68
C ARG A 13 -11.69 10.74 -4.03
N ASP A 14 -11.97 11.03 -2.78
CA ASP A 14 -11.27 12.08 -2.03
C ASP A 14 -9.78 11.80 -1.96
N VAL A 15 -9.39 10.58 -1.62
CA VAL A 15 -7.98 10.18 -1.59
C VAL A 15 -7.35 10.32 -2.98
N LEU A 16 -8.03 9.84 -4.01
CA LEU A 16 -7.54 9.92 -5.39
C LEU A 16 -7.30 11.36 -5.83
N GLN A 17 -8.25 12.25 -5.54
CA GLN A 17 -8.16 13.66 -5.92
C GLN A 17 -7.08 14.40 -5.13
N HIS A 18 -7.01 14.19 -3.82
CA HIS A 18 -6.07 14.91 -2.95
C HIS A 18 -4.63 14.45 -3.10
N ILE A 19 -4.41 13.16 -3.30
CA ILE A 19 -3.06 12.58 -3.36
C ILE A 19 -2.54 12.55 -4.80
N TRP A 20 -3.34 12.01 -5.73
CA TRP A 20 -2.89 11.83 -7.12
C TRP A 20 -3.36 12.93 -8.06
N GLY A 21 -4.35 13.73 -7.68
CA GLY A 21 -4.87 14.80 -8.52
C GLY A 21 -5.75 14.34 -9.66
N TYR A 22 -6.20 13.09 -9.66
CA TYR A 22 -7.13 12.58 -10.66
C TYR A 22 -8.57 12.85 -10.26
N ASP A 23 -9.41 13.17 -11.22
CA ASP A 23 -10.81 13.49 -10.96
C ASP A 23 -11.64 12.26 -10.57
N ASP A 24 -11.39 11.12 -11.24
CA ASP A 24 -12.15 9.90 -10.99
C ASP A 24 -11.34 8.66 -11.40
N PHE A 25 -11.82 7.51 -10.96
CA PHE A 25 -11.24 6.22 -11.30
C PHE A 25 -11.53 5.85 -12.74
N ARG A 26 -10.68 4.98 -13.30
CA ARG A 26 -10.80 4.44 -14.65
C ARG A 26 -11.21 2.97 -14.59
N SER A 27 -11.99 2.52 -15.60
CA SER A 27 -12.35 1.12 -15.78
C SER A 27 -12.86 0.49 -14.49
N GLN A 28 -12.23 -0.59 -14.04
CA GLN A 28 -12.65 -1.38 -12.89
C GLN A 28 -12.08 -0.88 -11.57
N GLN A 29 -11.29 0.18 -11.59
CA GLN A 29 -10.59 0.65 -10.38
C GLN A 29 -11.54 0.95 -9.22
N ALA A 30 -12.65 1.63 -9.48
CA ALA A 30 -13.60 2.01 -8.42
C ALA A 30 -14.17 0.77 -7.71
N ASP A 31 -14.55 -0.25 -8.45
CA ASP A 31 -15.07 -1.49 -7.89
C ASP A 31 -14.03 -2.23 -7.07
N ILE A 32 -12.81 -2.34 -7.58
CA ILE A 32 -11.70 -3.00 -6.89
C ILE A 32 -11.35 -2.26 -5.60
N VAL A 33 -11.21 -0.94 -5.68
CA VAL A 33 -10.83 -0.11 -4.52
C VAL A 33 -11.87 -0.23 -3.40
N THR A 34 -13.15 -0.17 -3.72
CA THR A 34 -14.21 -0.26 -2.71
C THR A 34 -14.26 -1.64 -2.06
N ARG A 35 -14.03 -2.71 -2.83
CA ARG A 35 -13.96 -4.07 -2.28
C ARG A 35 -12.80 -4.22 -1.31
N VAL A 36 -11.61 -3.81 -1.71
CA VAL A 36 -10.41 -3.92 -0.88
C VAL A 36 -10.54 -3.03 0.36
N ALA A 37 -10.99 -1.79 0.21
CA ALA A 37 -11.20 -0.89 1.33
C ALA A 37 -12.24 -1.42 2.32
N GLY A 38 -13.22 -2.16 1.83
CA GLY A 38 -14.24 -2.81 2.65
C GLY A 38 -13.80 -4.10 3.33
N GLY A 39 -12.54 -4.53 3.14
CA GLY A 39 -11.99 -5.72 3.78
C GLY A 39 -12.15 -7.02 3.00
N GLU A 40 -12.58 -6.95 1.74
CA GLU A 40 -12.74 -8.12 0.89
C GLU A 40 -11.46 -8.42 0.10
N ASP A 41 -11.25 -9.68 -0.22
CA ASP A 41 -10.18 -10.10 -1.10
C ASP A 41 -10.53 -9.82 -2.56
N ALA A 42 -9.51 -9.59 -3.38
CA ALA A 42 -9.70 -9.37 -4.81
C ALA A 42 -8.52 -9.94 -5.61
N LEU A 43 -8.83 -10.58 -6.72
CA LEU A 43 -7.84 -10.94 -7.73
C LEU A 43 -8.00 -10.00 -8.91
N VAL A 44 -6.94 -9.26 -9.23
CA VAL A 44 -6.99 -8.21 -10.23
C VAL A 44 -6.12 -8.58 -11.43
N LEU A 45 -6.75 -8.74 -12.58
CA LEU A 45 -6.07 -9.02 -13.85
C LEU A 45 -6.28 -7.81 -14.77
N MET A 46 -5.24 -7.01 -14.91
CA MET A 46 -5.26 -5.80 -15.73
C MET A 46 -3.96 -5.73 -16.55
N PRO A 47 -4.02 -5.17 -17.77
CA PRO A 47 -2.82 -5.01 -18.57
C PRO A 47 -1.85 -4.02 -17.93
N THR A 48 -0.58 -4.11 -18.31
CA THR A 48 0.45 -3.17 -17.91
C THR A 48 0.03 -1.75 -18.31
N GLY A 49 0.17 -0.79 -17.37
CA GLY A 49 -0.27 0.58 -17.60
C GLY A 49 -1.76 0.81 -17.33
N GLY A 50 -2.50 -0.20 -16.86
CA GLY A 50 -3.92 -0.07 -16.54
C GLY A 50 -4.23 0.55 -15.19
N GLY A 51 -3.23 1.04 -14.45
CA GLY A 51 -3.44 1.66 -13.15
C GLY A 51 -3.63 0.67 -12.01
N LYS A 52 -2.98 -0.50 -12.09
CA LYS A 52 -3.09 -1.56 -11.05
C LYS A 52 -2.64 -1.09 -9.68
N SER A 53 -1.62 -0.27 -9.61
CA SER A 53 -1.06 0.19 -8.33
C SER A 53 -2.07 1.01 -7.52
N LEU A 54 -2.90 1.81 -8.16
CA LEU A 54 -3.96 2.56 -7.48
C LEU A 54 -4.96 1.65 -6.78
N CYS A 55 -5.17 0.44 -7.30
CA CYS A 55 -6.14 -0.52 -6.75
C CYS A 55 -5.79 -0.98 -5.35
N TYR A 56 -4.51 -0.94 -4.95
CA TYR A 56 -4.11 -1.22 -3.58
C TYR A 56 -3.62 0.02 -2.83
N GLN A 57 -3.06 1.00 -3.53
CA GLN A 57 -2.52 2.21 -2.88
C GLN A 57 -3.62 3.07 -2.28
N VAL A 58 -4.72 3.26 -3.00
CA VAL A 58 -5.85 4.04 -2.48
C VAL A 58 -6.49 3.38 -1.27
N PRO A 59 -6.85 2.07 -1.29
CA PRO A 59 -7.38 1.41 -0.09
C PRO A 59 -6.42 1.44 1.10
N ALA A 60 -5.11 1.37 0.84
CA ALA A 60 -4.11 1.44 1.90
C ALA A 60 -4.22 2.72 2.71
N LEU A 61 -4.51 3.84 2.05
CA LEU A 61 -4.66 5.15 2.71
C LEU A 61 -6.03 5.34 3.35
N MET A 62 -6.99 4.48 3.03
CA MET A 62 -8.34 4.54 3.61
C MET A 62 -8.47 3.72 4.88
N ARG A 63 -7.61 2.71 5.07
CA ARG A 63 -7.68 1.76 6.19
C ARG A 63 -6.65 2.14 7.26
N PRO A 64 -6.98 1.94 8.55
CA PRO A 64 -6.01 2.21 9.62
C PRO A 64 -4.89 1.18 9.60
N GLY A 65 -3.69 1.60 9.99
CA GLY A 65 -2.50 0.75 10.00
C GLY A 65 -1.65 0.90 8.76
N THR A 66 -0.65 0.04 8.64
CA THR A 66 0.29 0.02 7.51
C THR A 66 -0.11 -1.08 6.53
N ALA A 67 -0.21 -0.74 5.26
CA ALA A 67 -0.43 -1.73 4.20
C ALA A 67 0.91 -2.37 3.82
N ILE A 68 0.91 -3.69 3.69
CA ILE A 68 2.11 -4.46 3.30
C ILE A 68 1.94 -4.90 1.85
N VAL A 69 2.91 -4.53 1.02
CA VAL A 69 2.93 -4.89 -0.41
C VAL A 69 4.11 -5.82 -0.67
N ILE A 70 3.84 -7.02 -1.16
CA ILE A 70 4.88 -8.00 -1.45
C ILE A 70 5.20 -7.95 -2.94
N SER A 71 6.47 -7.72 -3.27
CA SER A 71 6.94 -7.67 -4.66
C SER A 71 8.33 -8.29 -4.76
N PRO A 72 8.58 -9.14 -5.78
CA PRO A 72 9.91 -9.69 -6.02
C PRO A 72 10.83 -8.73 -6.78
N LEU A 73 10.33 -7.59 -7.25
CA LEU A 73 11.05 -6.67 -8.13
C LEU A 73 11.53 -5.46 -7.35
N ILE A 74 12.82 -5.44 -6.98
CA ILE A 74 13.41 -4.39 -6.16
C ILE A 74 13.33 -3.02 -6.84
N SER A 75 13.67 -2.94 -8.13
CA SER A 75 13.63 -1.67 -8.86
C SER A 75 12.22 -1.11 -8.93
N LEU A 76 11.20 -1.96 -9.09
CA LEU A 76 9.81 -1.52 -9.08
C LEU A 76 9.41 -0.98 -7.71
N MET A 77 9.82 -1.64 -6.63
CA MET A 77 9.55 -1.16 -5.27
C MET A 77 10.17 0.23 -5.05
N GLN A 78 11.40 0.42 -5.47
CA GLN A 78 12.11 1.69 -5.33
C GLN A 78 11.38 2.81 -6.08
N ASP A 79 10.95 2.55 -7.32
CA ASP A 79 10.24 3.53 -8.14
C ASP A 79 8.89 3.88 -7.53
N GLN A 80 8.16 2.89 -7.04
CA GLN A 80 6.84 3.11 -6.44
C GLN A 80 6.94 3.90 -5.14
N VAL A 81 7.91 3.57 -4.29
CA VAL A 81 8.14 4.31 -3.04
C VAL A 81 8.54 5.74 -3.33
N ALA A 82 9.45 5.96 -4.28
CA ALA A 82 9.87 7.32 -4.67
C ALA A 82 8.68 8.17 -5.12
N THR A 83 7.81 7.60 -5.96
CA THR A 83 6.60 8.30 -6.42
C THR A 83 5.66 8.64 -5.27
N LEU A 84 5.41 7.68 -4.37
CA LEU A 84 4.54 7.90 -3.22
C LEU A 84 5.09 8.97 -2.28
N LEU A 85 6.40 8.97 -2.04
CA LEU A 85 7.04 10.00 -1.20
C LEU A 85 6.87 11.39 -1.80
N GLN A 86 6.98 11.52 -3.11
CA GLN A 86 6.74 12.79 -3.80
C GLN A 86 5.30 13.28 -3.63
N LEU A 87 4.35 12.35 -3.49
CA LEU A 87 2.95 12.67 -3.26
C LEU A 87 2.62 12.94 -1.78
N GLY A 88 3.60 12.85 -0.89
CA GLY A 88 3.40 13.06 0.54
C GLY A 88 2.91 11.84 1.29
N VAL A 89 2.89 10.67 0.67
CA VAL A 89 2.52 9.40 1.30
C VAL A 89 3.74 8.83 2.03
N ARG A 90 3.53 8.33 3.24
CA ARG A 90 4.60 7.75 4.06
C ARG A 90 4.84 6.31 3.64
N ALA A 91 5.77 6.11 2.72
CA ALA A 91 6.08 4.80 2.14
C ALA A 91 7.55 4.46 2.31
N ALA A 92 7.86 3.16 2.41
CA ALA A 92 9.22 2.65 2.50
C ALA A 92 9.27 1.25 1.87
N TYR A 93 10.48 0.71 1.70
CA TYR A 93 10.64 -0.68 1.25
C TYR A 93 11.73 -1.38 2.07
N LEU A 94 11.57 -2.70 2.23
CA LEU A 94 12.55 -3.59 2.83
C LEU A 94 12.97 -4.63 1.81
N SER A 95 14.26 -4.67 1.49
CA SER A 95 14.85 -5.65 0.59
C SER A 95 16.30 -5.93 1.00
N SER A 96 16.91 -6.93 0.38
CA SER A 96 18.30 -7.28 0.61
C SER A 96 19.28 -6.21 0.14
N SER A 97 18.83 -5.22 -0.64
CA SER A 97 19.68 -4.10 -1.10
C SER A 97 19.96 -3.07 -0.01
N LEU A 98 19.22 -3.11 1.10
CA LEU A 98 19.43 -2.20 2.22
C LEU A 98 20.48 -2.75 3.20
N ASP A 99 21.29 -1.85 3.78
CA ASP A 99 22.16 -2.26 4.87
C ASP A 99 21.36 -2.43 6.18
N ALA A 100 22.01 -2.97 7.22
CA ALA A 100 21.34 -3.25 8.49
C ALA A 100 20.83 -1.98 9.16
N TYR A 101 21.54 -0.87 9.02
CA TYR A 101 21.14 0.40 9.61
C TYR A 101 19.86 0.94 8.96
N GLU A 102 19.83 0.95 7.64
CA GLU A 102 18.65 1.38 6.87
C GLU A 102 17.43 0.49 7.18
N ALA A 103 17.63 -0.82 7.21
CA ALA A 103 16.55 -1.75 7.51
C ALA A 103 15.99 -1.53 8.91
N ARG A 104 16.84 -1.31 9.92
CA ARG A 104 16.39 -1.07 11.30
C ARG A 104 15.62 0.24 11.42
N ALA A 105 16.02 1.28 10.70
CA ALA A 105 15.29 2.55 10.69
C ALA A 105 13.88 2.36 10.18
N ILE A 106 13.71 1.59 9.10
CA ILE A 106 12.39 1.30 8.53
C ILE A 106 11.57 0.42 9.48
N GLU A 107 12.16 -0.60 10.10
CA GLU A 107 11.48 -1.44 11.09
C GLU A 107 10.98 -0.61 12.28
N SER A 108 11.75 0.36 12.73
CA SER A 108 11.36 1.27 13.79
C SER A 108 10.15 2.13 13.39
N GLN A 109 10.14 2.65 12.16
CA GLN A 109 9.01 3.41 11.63
C GLN A 109 7.76 2.54 11.52
N LEU A 110 7.92 1.28 11.16
CA LEU A 110 6.82 0.35 11.08
C LEU A 110 6.19 0.11 12.45
N LEU A 111 7.02 -0.10 13.47
CA LEU A 111 6.55 -0.34 14.84
C LEU A 111 5.88 0.88 15.47
N ASP A 112 6.33 2.09 15.16
CA ASP A 112 5.74 3.30 15.74
C ASP A 112 4.55 3.85 14.96
N GLY A 113 4.14 3.17 13.88
CA GLY A 113 2.97 3.56 13.10
C GLY A 113 3.20 4.72 12.15
N SER A 114 4.45 5.01 11.80
CA SER A 114 4.80 6.14 10.93
C SER A 114 4.63 5.86 9.45
N LEU A 115 4.33 4.62 9.05
CA LEU A 115 4.23 4.24 7.63
C LEU A 115 2.80 3.99 7.19
N ASP A 116 2.45 4.49 6.02
CA ASP A 116 1.19 4.17 5.35
C ASP A 116 1.30 2.89 4.52
N LEU A 117 2.42 2.72 3.79
CA LEU A 117 2.71 1.51 2.99
C LEU A 117 4.15 1.06 3.22
N LEU A 118 4.32 -0.25 3.32
CA LEU A 118 5.64 -0.88 3.32
C LEU A 118 5.71 -1.92 2.21
N TYR A 119 6.60 -1.71 1.27
CA TYR A 119 6.93 -2.68 0.22
C TYR A 119 8.00 -3.63 0.72
N MET A 120 7.86 -4.90 0.42
CA MET A 120 8.74 -5.92 0.97
C MET A 120 9.01 -7.02 -0.05
N ALA A 121 10.27 -7.46 -0.14
CA ALA A 121 10.62 -8.63 -0.93
C ALA A 121 10.09 -9.91 -0.25
N PRO A 122 9.67 -10.94 -1.02
CA PRO A 122 9.10 -12.17 -0.44
C PRO A 122 10.05 -12.88 0.53
N GLU A 123 11.35 -12.88 0.25
CA GLU A 123 12.36 -13.52 1.11
C GLU A 123 12.40 -12.89 2.50
N ARG A 124 12.13 -11.59 2.56
CA ARG A 124 12.12 -10.85 3.81
C ARG A 124 10.95 -11.25 4.69
N LEU A 125 9.81 -11.51 4.07
CA LEU A 125 8.57 -11.85 4.77
C LEU A 125 8.71 -13.13 5.59
N VAL A 126 9.47 -14.10 5.11
CA VAL A 126 9.60 -15.41 5.77
C VAL A 126 10.63 -15.43 6.90
N THR A 127 11.34 -14.32 7.16
CA THR A 127 12.28 -14.27 8.28
C THR A 127 11.53 -14.16 9.60
N ALA A 128 12.05 -14.82 10.64
CA ALA A 128 11.44 -14.79 11.97
C ALA A 128 11.36 -13.35 12.53
N ARG A 129 12.38 -12.54 12.27
CA ARG A 129 12.42 -11.14 12.71
C ARG A 129 11.29 -10.32 12.09
N THR A 130 11.08 -10.46 10.79
CA THR A 130 10.01 -9.72 10.09
C THR A 130 8.64 -10.16 10.56
N LEU A 131 8.42 -11.46 10.69
CA LEU A 131 7.14 -11.98 11.18
C LEU A 131 6.83 -11.48 12.58
N ASP A 132 7.81 -11.44 13.48
CA ASP A 132 7.64 -10.90 14.82
C ASP A 132 7.24 -9.42 14.79
N ILE A 133 7.91 -8.61 13.96
CA ILE A 133 7.61 -7.19 13.82
C ILE A 133 6.19 -6.98 13.27
N LEU A 134 5.80 -7.74 12.26
CA LEU A 134 4.46 -7.63 11.67
C LEU A 134 3.36 -8.01 12.65
N GLN A 135 3.60 -8.99 13.52
CA GLN A 135 2.64 -9.36 14.57
C GLN A 135 2.40 -8.24 15.57
N ARG A 136 3.37 -7.36 15.76
CA ARG A 136 3.27 -6.22 16.69
C ARG A 136 2.85 -4.93 16.00
N THR A 137 2.59 -4.96 14.70
CA THR A 137 2.24 -3.78 13.88
C THR A 137 0.78 -3.83 13.49
N PRO A 138 0.02 -2.73 13.67
CA PRO A 138 -1.32 -2.66 13.08
C PRO A 138 -1.25 -2.68 11.56
N ILE A 139 -1.89 -3.67 10.95
CA ILE A 139 -1.90 -3.86 9.50
C ILE A 139 -3.23 -3.38 8.92
N ALA A 140 -3.13 -2.62 7.84
CA ALA A 140 -4.31 -2.10 7.14
C ALA A 140 -5.06 -3.17 6.35
#